data_8c368a61f335387b230414f677481ecf
#
_entry.id   8c368a61f335387b230414f677481ecf
#
_cell.length_a   1.000
_cell.length_b   1.000
_cell.length_c   1.000
_cell.angle_alpha   90.00
_cell.angle_beta   90.00
_cell.angle_gamma   90.00
#
_symmetry.space_group_name_H-M   'P 1'
#
loop_
_entity.id
_entity.type
_entity.pdbx_description
1 polymer ?
#
loop_
_entity_poly.entity_id
_entity_poly.type
_entity_poly.pdbx_seq_one_letter_code
_entity_poly.pdbx_strand_id
1 'polypeptide(L)'
;MKKLIALCFLLVQLGYGMDIEWSKTGHRTIGEVAQQHLSGKAKKALKKLLNGQSLALVSNYADEVKADRSFAKFGPWHYVNYPADKKYTEVPPSEEGDIIIGIEKCIEIVKDANSKEEDKVFYLKMLIHLVGDLHQPMHVGRLEDKGGNDIQLQWFGRGTNLHR
;
A
#
# COMPACT_ATOMS: atom_id res chain seq x y z
N MET A 1 33.83 24.92 49.29
CA MET A 1 33.64 25.28 47.86
C MET A 1 32.97 24.11 47.16
N LYS A 2 31.65 24.23 46.98
CA LYS A 2 30.86 23.17 46.34
C LYS A 2 30.87 23.42 44.82
N LYS A 3 31.47 22.50 44.03
CA LYS A 3 31.46 22.56 42.56
C LYS A 3 30.08 22.10 42.07
N LEU A 4 29.35 23.03 41.49
CA LEU A 4 28.08 22.77 40.83
C LEU A 4 28.39 22.19 39.43
N ILE A 5 28.15 20.91 39.24
CA ILE A 5 28.25 20.29 37.93
C ILE A 5 26.89 20.51 37.22
N ALA A 6 26.87 21.46 36.29
CA ALA A 6 25.75 21.65 35.40
C ALA A 6 25.75 20.54 34.36
N LEU A 7 24.86 19.57 34.53
CA LEU A 7 24.63 18.51 33.54
C LEU A 7 23.74 19.10 32.44
N CYS A 8 24.38 19.56 31.34
CA CYS A 8 23.66 19.92 30.12
C CYS A 8 23.11 18.65 29.48
N PHE A 9 21.84 18.39 29.68
CA PHE A 9 21.09 17.44 28.87
C PHE A 9 20.96 18.01 27.46
N LEU A 10 21.84 17.59 26.58
CA LEU A 10 21.70 17.81 25.16
C LEU A 10 20.57 16.91 24.68
N LEU A 11 19.34 17.45 24.63
CA LEU A 11 18.22 16.83 23.96
C LEU A 11 18.54 16.81 22.46
N VAL A 12 19.23 15.77 22.01
CA VAL A 12 19.26 15.45 20.59
C VAL A 12 17.83 15.07 20.21
N GLN A 13 17.10 16.04 19.71
CA GLN A 13 15.89 15.80 18.95
C GLN A 13 16.32 15.01 17.71
N LEU A 14 16.34 13.68 17.84
CA LEU A 14 16.29 12.79 16.69
C LEU A 14 14.93 13.06 16.05
N GLY A 15 14.91 14.02 15.15
CA GLY A 15 13.82 14.19 14.22
C GLY A 15 13.76 12.92 13.40
N TYR A 16 12.97 11.95 13.85
CA TYR A 16 12.50 10.90 12.98
C TYR A 16 11.71 11.62 11.90
N GLY A 17 12.37 11.84 10.75
CA GLY A 17 11.68 12.21 9.54
C GLY A 17 10.65 11.12 9.31
N MET A 18 9.40 11.40 9.63
CA MET A 18 8.32 10.58 9.12
C MET A 18 8.37 10.76 7.61
N ASP A 19 8.89 9.75 6.92
CA ASP A 19 8.69 9.66 5.49
C ASP A 19 7.18 9.67 5.29
N ILE A 20 6.68 10.78 4.72
CA ILE A 20 5.28 10.94 4.37
C ILE A 20 5.13 10.21 3.03
N GLU A 21 5.25 8.91 3.06
CA GLU A 21 4.84 8.06 1.95
C GLU A 21 3.35 7.74 2.08
N TRP A 22 2.69 7.42 0.98
CA TRP A 22 1.40 6.74 1.01
C TRP A 22 1.60 5.40 1.71
N SER A 23 1.62 5.47 3.01
CA SER A 23 2.08 4.43 3.90
C SER A 23 0.93 3.93 4.77
N LYS A 24 1.27 3.39 5.91
CA LYS A 24 0.36 2.78 6.89
C LYS A 24 -0.89 3.60 7.17
N THR A 25 -0.82 4.92 7.20
CA THR A 25 -1.98 5.77 7.48
C THR A 25 -2.98 5.78 6.33
N GLY A 26 -2.52 5.92 5.09
CA GLY A 26 -3.37 5.89 3.90
C GLY A 26 -4.10 4.54 3.78
N HIS A 27 -3.36 3.44 3.80
CA HIS A 27 -3.92 2.10 3.74
C HIS A 27 -4.92 1.81 4.86
N ARG A 28 -4.60 2.18 6.10
CA ARG A 28 -5.49 2.00 7.25
C ARG A 28 -6.77 2.81 7.12
N THR A 29 -6.68 4.04 6.62
CA THR A 29 -7.85 4.89 6.38
C THR A 29 -8.79 4.26 5.35
N ILE A 30 -8.25 3.82 4.20
CA ILE A 30 -9.06 3.14 3.17
C ILE A 30 -9.67 1.85 3.72
N GLY A 31 -8.89 1.05 4.45
CA GLY A 31 -9.38 -0.19 5.08
C GLY A 31 -10.51 0.08 6.09
N GLU A 32 -10.40 1.13 6.91
CA GLU A 32 -11.44 1.51 7.88
C GLU A 32 -12.71 1.98 7.18
N VAL A 33 -12.60 2.85 6.17
CA VAL A 33 -13.76 3.29 5.37
C VAL A 33 -14.44 2.11 4.70
N ALA A 34 -13.67 1.22 4.04
CA ALA A 34 -14.23 0.04 3.41
C ALA A 34 -14.99 -0.86 4.41
N GLN A 35 -14.44 -1.05 5.62
CA GLN A 35 -15.06 -1.86 6.66
C GLN A 35 -16.43 -1.34 7.10
N GLN A 36 -16.63 -0.01 7.10
CA GLN A 36 -17.92 0.60 7.45
C GLN A 36 -19.00 0.30 6.42
N HIS A 37 -18.62 0.19 5.14
CA HIS A 37 -19.53 -0.05 4.01
C HIS A 37 -19.79 -1.53 3.70
N LEU A 38 -19.18 -2.47 4.42
CA LEU A 38 -19.41 -3.90 4.22
C LEU A 38 -20.82 -4.31 4.59
N SER A 39 -21.42 -5.19 3.77
CA SER A 39 -22.66 -5.90 4.15
C SER A 39 -22.43 -6.81 5.36
N GLY A 40 -23.50 -7.13 6.10
CA GLY A 40 -23.42 -8.06 7.24
C GLY A 40 -22.85 -9.43 6.85
N LYS A 41 -23.18 -9.93 5.63
CA LYS A 41 -22.63 -11.18 5.09
C LYS A 41 -21.14 -11.09 4.86
N ALA A 42 -20.66 -9.98 4.26
CA ALA A 42 -19.24 -9.73 4.04
C ALA A 42 -18.47 -9.60 5.37
N LYS A 43 -18.99 -8.82 6.32
CA LYS A 43 -18.40 -8.70 7.67
C LYS A 43 -18.19 -10.06 8.35
N LYS A 44 -19.19 -10.94 8.28
CA LYS A 44 -19.09 -12.29 8.87
C LYS A 44 -18.04 -13.16 8.18
N ALA A 45 -17.98 -13.13 6.84
CA ALA A 45 -17.00 -13.89 6.08
C ALA A 45 -15.57 -13.41 6.33
N LEU A 46 -15.35 -12.10 6.28
CA LEU A 46 -14.04 -11.48 6.53
C LEU A 46 -13.56 -11.71 7.96
N LYS A 47 -14.46 -11.60 8.96
CA LYS A 47 -14.11 -11.90 10.34
C LYS A 47 -13.57 -13.33 10.51
N LYS A 48 -14.13 -14.30 9.77
CA LYS A 48 -13.64 -15.69 9.78
C LYS A 48 -12.28 -15.79 9.11
N LEU A 49 -12.15 -15.32 7.85
CA LEU A 49 -10.92 -15.44 7.07
C LEU A 49 -9.74 -14.67 7.67
N LEU A 50 -9.98 -13.50 8.24
CA LEU A 50 -8.95 -12.66 8.84
C LEU A 50 -8.73 -12.92 10.33
N ASN A 51 -9.32 -13.99 10.88
CA ASN A 51 -9.23 -14.32 12.30
C ASN A 51 -9.55 -13.13 13.22
N GLY A 52 -10.62 -12.40 12.90
CA GLY A 52 -11.07 -11.23 13.65
C GLY A 52 -10.30 -9.93 13.42
N GLN A 53 -9.23 -9.94 12.63
CA GLN A 53 -8.49 -8.73 12.26
C GLN A 53 -9.36 -7.81 11.41
N SER A 54 -9.23 -6.48 11.63
CA SER A 54 -9.92 -5.46 10.82
C SER A 54 -9.26 -5.28 9.45
N LEU A 55 -10.01 -4.74 8.49
CA LEU A 55 -9.44 -4.37 7.19
C LEU A 55 -8.31 -3.34 7.36
N ALA A 56 -8.48 -2.36 8.27
CA ALA A 56 -7.46 -1.38 8.58
C ALA A 56 -6.15 -2.01 9.09
N LEU A 57 -6.25 -3.06 9.91
CA LEU A 57 -5.05 -3.73 10.43
C LEU A 57 -4.28 -4.46 9.34
N VAL A 58 -4.98 -5.19 8.46
CA VAL A 58 -4.36 -6.01 7.41
C VAL A 58 -4.01 -5.24 6.14
N SER A 59 -4.44 -3.98 6.03
CA SER A 59 -4.24 -3.18 4.82
C SER A 59 -2.78 -2.89 4.46
N ASN A 60 -1.84 -3.02 5.40
CA ASN A 60 -0.41 -2.84 5.13
C ASN A 60 0.32 -4.14 4.78
N TYR A 61 -0.39 -5.26 4.72
CA TYR A 61 0.22 -6.58 4.63
C TYR A 61 1.22 -6.73 3.46
N ALA A 62 0.86 -6.24 2.27
CA ALA A 62 1.71 -6.40 1.09
C ALA A 62 3.04 -5.62 1.24
N ASP A 63 3.01 -4.44 1.83
CA ASP A 63 4.23 -3.68 2.14
C ASP A 63 5.08 -4.35 3.25
N GLU A 64 4.43 -4.96 4.23
CA GLU A 64 5.13 -5.67 5.31
C GLU A 64 5.89 -6.90 4.79
N VAL A 65 5.31 -7.64 3.84
CA VAL A 65 5.96 -8.81 3.24
C VAL A 65 6.95 -8.46 2.13
N LYS A 66 6.93 -7.26 1.60
CA LYS A 66 7.82 -6.79 0.51
C LYS A 66 9.30 -6.91 0.83
N ALA A 67 9.68 -6.88 2.10
CA ALA A 67 11.05 -7.08 2.55
C ALA A 67 11.56 -8.52 2.30
N ASP A 68 10.68 -9.50 2.19
CA ASP A 68 11.02 -10.88 1.88
C ASP A 68 11.08 -11.05 0.35
N ARG A 69 12.25 -11.48 -0.15
CA ARG A 69 12.50 -11.70 -1.57
C ARG A 69 11.57 -12.72 -2.23
N SER A 70 10.99 -13.64 -1.48
CA SER A 70 10.01 -14.61 -2.00
C SER A 70 8.74 -13.92 -2.53
N PHE A 71 8.45 -12.71 -2.06
CA PHE A 71 7.32 -11.88 -2.49
C PHE A 71 7.69 -10.82 -3.54
N ALA A 72 8.93 -10.77 -4.01
CA ALA A 72 9.38 -9.76 -5.00
C ALA A 72 8.53 -9.75 -6.29
N LYS A 73 8.01 -10.90 -6.68
CA LYS A 73 7.11 -11.04 -7.86
C LYS A 73 5.82 -10.23 -7.78
N PHE A 74 5.41 -9.81 -6.58
CA PHE A 74 4.22 -8.98 -6.36
C PHE A 74 4.53 -7.48 -6.39
N GLY A 75 5.80 -7.09 -6.48
CA GLY A 75 6.21 -5.69 -6.54
C GLY A 75 5.51 -4.89 -7.66
N PRO A 76 5.45 -5.38 -8.89
CA PRO A 76 4.75 -4.72 -10.00
C PRO A 76 3.24 -4.52 -9.77
N TRP A 77 2.61 -5.32 -8.91
CA TRP A 77 1.17 -5.25 -8.63
C TRP A 77 0.74 -4.02 -7.83
N HIS A 78 1.68 -3.26 -7.25
CA HIS A 78 1.36 -2.09 -6.43
C HIS A 78 0.97 -0.86 -7.23
N TYR A 79 1.26 -0.83 -8.53
CA TYR A 79 1.00 0.35 -9.37
C TYR A 79 0.80 -0.03 -10.85
N VAL A 80 0.34 0.95 -11.62
CA VAL A 80 0.39 0.92 -13.08
C VAL A 80 0.78 2.30 -13.61
N ASN A 81 1.68 2.33 -14.57
CA ASN A 81 2.02 3.55 -15.30
C ASN A 81 1.76 3.32 -16.79
N TYR A 82 1.05 4.24 -17.43
CA TYR A 82 0.76 4.21 -18.86
C TYR A 82 0.81 5.61 -19.46
N PRO A 83 0.95 5.75 -20.81
CA PRO A 83 1.02 7.06 -21.46
C PRO A 83 -0.19 7.94 -21.16
N ALA A 84 0.03 9.23 -20.91
CA ALA A 84 -1.03 10.15 -20.48
C ALA A 84 -2.14 10.38 -21.52
N ASP A 85 -1.83 10.13 -22.79
CA ASP A 85 -2.75 10.27 -23.94
C ASP A 85 -3.54 8.99 -24.25
N LYS A 86 -3.35 7.92 -23.46
CA LYS A 86 -4.00 6.62 -23.66
C LYS A 86 -4.87 6.21 -22.48
N LYS A 87 -5.79 5.32 -22.74
CA LYS A 87 -6.51 4.58 -21.69
C LYS A 87 -5.73 3.31 -21.35
N TYR A 88 -5.89 2.81 -20.14
CA TYR A 88 -5.29 1.54 -19.71
C TYR A 88 -5.56 0.39 -20.69
N THR A 89 -6.79 0.28 -21.20
CA THR A 89 -7.21 -0.75 -22.17
C THR A 89 -6.58 -0.63 -23.57
N GLU A 90 -5.89 0.46 -23.85
CA GLU A 90 -5.23 0.73 -25.14
C GLU A 90 -3.72 0.45 -25.08
N VAL A 91 -3.20 0.05 -23.91
CA VAL A 91 -1.81 -0.38 -23.73
C VAL A 91 -1.74 -1.88 -23.56
N PRO A 92 -0.67 -2.52 -24.09
CA PRO A 92 -0.48 -3.94 -23.84
C PRO A 92 -0.28 -4.20 -22.34
N PRO A 93 -0.84 -5.31 -21.81
CA PRO A 93 -0.64 -5.66 -20.42
C PRO A 93 0.85 -5.92 -20.12
N SER A 94 1.28 -5.57 -18.91
CA SER A 94 2.63 -5.88 -18.44
C SER A 94 2.83 -7.37 -18.28
N GLU A 95 3.96 -7.90 -18.73
CA GLU A 95 4.33 -9.32 -18.56
C GLU A 95 4.49 -9.69 -17.08
N GLU A 96 4.92 -8.75 -16.25
CA GLU A 96 5.05 -8.94 -14.80
C GLU A 96 3.74 -8.69 -14.04
N GLY A 97 2.71 -8.24 -14.74
CA GLY A 97 1.46 -7.75 -14.17
C GLY A 97 1.55 -6.29 -13.73
N ASP A 98 0.42 -5.79 -13.25
CA ASP A 98 0.26 -4.45 -12.67
C ASP A 98 -0.86 -4.49 -11.62
N ILE A 99 -1.24 -3.34 -11.07
CA ILE A 99 -2.24 -3.24 -10.00
C ILE A 99 -3.62 -3.78 -10.43
N ILE A 100 -4.02 -3.58 -11.69
CA ILE A 100 -5.32 -4.05 -12.19
C ILE A 100 -5.32 -5.56 -12.30
N ILE A 101 -4.28 -6.13 -12.94
CA ILE A 101 -4.07 -7.57 -13.06
C ILE A 101 -3.97 -8.22 -11.67
N GLY A 102 -3.23 -7.58 -10.76
CA GLY A 102 -3.09 -8.04 -9.37
C GLY A 102 -4.42 -8.11 -8.62
N ILE A 103 -5.25 -7.08 -8.73
CA ILE A 103 -6.59 -7.04 -8.12
C ILE A 103 -7.49 -8.13 -8.71
N GLU A 104 -7.52 -8.27 -10.04
CA GLU A 104 -8.32 -9.30 -10.70
C GLU A 104 -7.91 -10.71 -10.27
N LYS A 105 -6.60 -10.97 -10.20
CA LYS A 105 -6.07 -12.26 -9.73
C LYS A 105 -6.42 -12.55 -8.28
N CYS A 106 -6.33 -11.55 -7.41
CA CYS A 106 -6.75 -11.68 -6.01
C CYS A 106 -8.25 -12.02 -5.91
N ILE A 107 -9.09 -11.35 -6.68
CA ILE A 107 -10.55 -11.60 -6.71
C ILE A 107 -10.83 -13.02 -7.19
N GLU A 108 -10.16 -13.48 -8.26
CA GLU A 108 -10.30 -14.84 -8.80
C GLU A 108 -10.06 -15.88 -7.70
N ILE A 109 -8.89 -15.79 -7.02
CA ILE A 109 -8.49 -16.80 -6.01
C ILE A 109 -9.39 -16.76 -4.78
N VAL A 110 -9.78 -15.57 -4.32
CA VAL A 110 -10.67 -15.43 -3.15
C VAL A 110 -12.08 -16.01 -3.43
N LYS A 111 -12.55 -15.90 -4.67
CA LYS A 111 -13.88 -16.41 -5.08
C LYS A 111 -13.88 -17.88 -5.45
N ASP A 112 -12.76 -18.46 -5.85
CA ASP A 112 -12.69 -19.86 -6.24
C ASP A 112 -12.95 -20.78 -5.04
N ALA A 113 -13.99 -21.64 -5.16
CA ALA A 113 -14.36 -22.60 -4.12
C ALA A 113 -13.23 -23.60 -3.82
N ASN A 114 -12.39 -23.93 -4.82
CA ASN A 114 -11.32 -24.92 -4.74
C ASN A 114 -10.00 -24.36 -4.19
N SER A 115 -9.86 -23.04 -4.10
CA SER A 115 -8.65 -22.42 -3.51
C SER A 115 -8.52 -22.80 -2.04
N LYS A 116 -7.30 -23.09 -1.60
CA LYS A 116 -7.01 -23.37 -0.20
C LYS A 116 -7.30 -22.14 0.68
N GLU A 117 -7.67 -22.37 1.94
CA GLU A 117 -7.98 -21.28 2.87
C GLU A 117 -6.78 -20.35 3.08
N GLU A 118 -5.57 -20.90 3.15
CA GLU A 118 -4.33 -20.12 3.27
C GLU A 118 -4.11 -19.17 2.09
N ASP A 119 -4.35 -19.64 0.86
CA ASP A 119 -4.27 -18.81 -0.36
C ASP A 119 -5.33 -17.71 -0.34
N LYS A 120 -6.57 -18.06 0.04
CA LYS A 120 -7.65 -17.06 0.17
C LYS A 120 -7.31 -15.97 1.17
N VAL A 121 -6.71 -16.32 2.30
CA VAL A 121 -6.28 -15.34 3.32
C VAL A 121 -5.17 -14.45 2.79
N PHE A 122 -4.15 -15.04 2.15
CA PHE A 122 -3.05 -14.29 1.55
C PHE A 122 -3.56 -13.31 0.48
N TYR A 123 -4.27 -13.81 -0.52
CA TYR A 123 -4.75 -12.99 -1.63
C TYR A 123 -5.84 -11.99 -1.20
N LEU A 124 -6.61 -12.27 -0.14
CA LEU A 124 -7.52 -11.30 0.45
C LEU A 124 -6.77 -10.12 1.07
N LYS A 125 -5.68 -10.38 1.81
CA LYS A 125 -4.84 -9.30 2.38
C LYS A 125 -4.16 -8.48 1.28
N MET A 126 -3.67 -9.16 0.23
CA MET A 126 -3.17 -8.49 -0.98
C MET A 126 -4.24 -7.60 -1.60
N LEU A 127 -5.45 -8.12 -1.82
CA LEU A 127 -6.57 -7.36 -2.40
C LEU A 127 -6.87 -6.09 -1.60
N ILE A 128 -6.95 -6.20 -0.28
CA ILE A 128 -7.23 -5.05 0.61
C ILE A 128 -6.15 -3.98 0.44
N HIS A 129 -4.87 -4.38 0.37
CA HIS A 129 -3.76 -3.47 0.17
C HIS A 129 -3.80 -2.81 -1.22
N LEU A 130 -3.91 -3.63 -2.29
CA LEU A 130 -3.90 -3.13 -3.68
C LEU A 130 -5.07 -2.17 -3.96
N VAL A 131 -6.24 -2.40 -3.36
CA VAL A 131 -7.34 -1.43 -3.42
C VAL A 131 -6.95 -0.13 -2.71
N GLY A 132 -6.19 -0.18 -1.61
CA GLY A 132 -5.60 0.99 -0.97
C GLY A 132 -4.65 1.74 -1.91
N ASP A 133 -3.73 1.04 -2.57
CA ASP A 133 -2.81 1.59 -3.57
C ASP A 133 -3.55 2.24 -4.74
N LEU A 134 -4.63 1.63 -5.21
CA LEU A 134 -5.46 2.17 -6.29
C LEU A 134 -6.08 3.54 -5.95
N HIS A 135 -6.19 3.88 -4.66
CA HIS A 135 -6.68 5.19 -4.19
C HIS A 135 -5.55 6.23 -4.05
N GLN A 136 -4.30 5.86 -4.27
CA GLN A 136 -3.18 6.80 -4.37
C GLN A 136 -3.02 7.21 -5.85
N PRO A 137 -3.25 8.49 -6.20
CA PRO A 137 -3.27 8.91 -7.60
C PRO A 137 -2.00 8.58 -8.40
N MET A 138 -0.84 8.60 -7.75
CA MET A 138 0.44 8.34 -8.41
C MET A 138 0.71 6.83 -8.61
N HIS A 139 -0.07 5.95 -7.99
CA HIS A 139 -0.04 4.50 -8.27
C HIS A 139 -0.82 4.12 -9.54
N VAL A 140 -1.65 5.04 -10.06
CA VAL A 140 -2.26 4.96 -11.39
C VAL A 140 -1.71 6.14 -12.19
N GLY A 141 -0.42 6.08 -12.46
CA GLY A 141 0.37 7.22 -12.85
C GLY A 141 0.69 7.28 -14.34
N ARG A 142 1.47 8.29 -14.68
CA ARG A 142 1.96 8.51 -16.03
C ARG A 142 3.28 7.76 -16.24
N LEU A 143 3.45 7.17 -17.41
CA LEU A 143 4.68 6.47 -17.77
C LEU A 143 5.87 7.43 -17.85
N GLU A 144 5.63 8.64 -18.40
CA GLU A 144 6.64 9.65 -18.70
C GLU A 144 7.36 10.18 -17.46
N ASP A 145 6.71 10.16 -16.31
CA ASP A 145 7.26 10.66 -15.04
C ASP A 145 7.34 9.60 -13.95
N LYS A 146 7.14 8.33 -14.32
CA LYS A 146 7.15 7.16 -13.42
C LYS A 146 6.17 7.34 -12.24
N GLY A 147 4.95 7.76 -12.54
CA GLY A 147 3.95 8.04 -11.51
C GLY A 147 4.40 9.15 -10.55
N GLY A 148 4.97 10.22 -11.08
CA GLY A 148 5.40 11.40 -10.31
C GLY A 148 6.76 11.25 -9.60
N ASN A 149 7.43 10.12 -9.72
CA ASN A 149 8.75 9.95 -9.09
C ASN A 149 9.84 10.85 -9.70
N ASP A 150 9.73 11.17 -10.98
CA ASP A 150 10.69 12.03 -11.68
C ASP A 150 10.37 13.53 -11.49
N ILE A 151 9.24 13.89 -10.88
CA ILE A 151 8.85 15.28 -10.59
C ILE A 151 9.35 15.68 -9.21
N GLN A 152 10.48 16.40 -9.18
CA GLN A 152 11.08 16.85 -7.93
C GLN A 152 10.40 18.13 -7.42
N LEU A 153 10.17 18.20 -6.11
CA LEU A 153 9.56 19.36 -5.45
C LEU A 153 10.11 19.58 -4.04
N GLN A 154 9.76 20.72 -3.46
CA GLN A 154 10.04 21.03 -2.06
C GLN A 154 8.76 20.97 -1.25
N TRP A 155 8.76 20.19 -0.18
CA TRP A 155 7.63 20.06 0.75
C TRP A 155 8.09 20.40 2.16
N PHE A 156 7.54 21.45 2.76
CA PHE A 156 7.99 21.99 4.05
C PHE A 156 9.52 22.14 4.17
N GLY A 157 10.16 22.67 3.11
CA GLY A 157 11.60 22.92 3.06
C GLY A 157 12.47 21.66 2.89
N ARG A 158 11.87 20.50 2.61
CA ARG A 158 12.57 19.24 2.31
C ARG A 158 12.37 18.85 0.86
N GLY A 159 13.46 18.43 0.21
CA GLY A 159 13.40 17.87 -1.15
C GLY A 159 12.65 16.56 -1.13
N THR A 160 11.73 16.40 -2.07
CA THR A 160 10.92 15.17 -2.28
C THR A 160 10.50 15.08 -3.74
N ASN A 161 9.65 14.14 -4.07
CA ASN A 161 9.00 14.05 -5.38
C ASN A 161 7.46 14.01 -5.24
N LEU A 162 6.77 14.13 -6.36
CA LEU A 162 5.29 14.20 -6.38
C LEU A 162 4.64 12.88 -5.96
N HIS A 163 5.33 11.75 -6.09
CA HIS A 163 4.81 10.44 -5.72
C HIS A 163 4.66 10.27 -4.19
N ARG A 164 5.51 10.96 -3.40
CA ARG A 164 5.61 10.82 -1.93
C ARG A 164 4.73 11.77 -1.15
#